data_59e217480fa7e09c6573bf624dabf8c8
#
_entry.id   59e217480fa7e09c6573bf624dabf8c8
#
_cell.length_a   1.000
_cell.length_b   1.000
_cell.length_c   1.000
_cell.angle_alpha   90.00
_cell.angle_beta   90.00
_cell.angle_gamma   90.00
#
_symmetry.space_group_name_H-M   'P 1'
#
loop_
_entity.id
_entity.type
_entity.pdbx_description
1 polymer ?
#
loop_
_entity_poly.entity_id
_entity_poly.type
_entity_poly.pdbx_seq_one_letter_code
_entity_poly.pdbx_strand_id
1 'polypeptide(L)'
;WEISQANPEDSRAMLCPPKKLVELTKHYGCPSLAYTYTDPIIFYEYTYDTAKLARSANIRNALVTAGYINEQPWKQLLEYVDAANIDLKGITDDFYRRVCLGTLKPVQEALVLARESGILLEVTNLIIPTLNDKPEQIRELARWVKANLGRETPLHFSRFFPRYKMRHLPPTSLKTLDMAREIAIDEGLDYVYIGNILSKAGENTYCPGCKNLLIERKGYTILQNRLKRGCCPACGKEIYGVWQ
;
A
#
# COMPACT_ATOMS: atom_id res chain seq x y z
N TRP A 1 12.41 5.76 11.92
CA TRP A 1 12.95 5.63 13.27
C TRP A 1 12.84 6.96 14.04
N GLU A 2 13.33 8.05 13.48
CA GLU A 2 13.34 9.38 14.09
C GLU A 2 11.94 9.95 14.34
N ILE A 3 10.92 9.44 13.65
CA ILE A 3 9.53 9.87 13.79
C ILE A 3 8.73 8.85 14.61
N SER A 4 8.80 7.57 14.25
CA SER A 4 7.94 6.53 14.82
C SER A 4 8.32 6.09 16.24
N GLN A 5 9.51 6.47 16.75
CA GLN A 5 10.02 6.12 18.08
C GLN A 5 10.51 7.33 18.86
N ALA A 6 10.38 8.54 18.32
CA ALA A 6 10.73 9.77 18.99
C ALA A 6 9.59 10.26 19.90
N ASN A 7 9.93 10.95 20.99
CA ASN A 7 8.95 11.76 21.70
C ASN A 7 8.61 13.00 20.86
N PRO A 8 7.35 13.47 20.85
CA PRO A 8 6.98 14.68 20.12
C PRO A 8 7.84 15.90 20.46
N GLU A 9 8.27 16.01 21.72
CA GLU A 9 9.10 17.10 22.24
C GLU A 9 10.53 17.09 21.67
N ASP A 10 11.04 15.91 21.29
CA ASP A 10 12.39 15.74 20.74
C ASP A 10 12.39 15.91 19.19
N SER A 11 11.22 16.01 18.59
CA SER A 11 11.10 16.14 17.14
C SER A 11 11.25 17.61 16.72
N ARG A 12 12.03 17.84 15.65
CA ARG A 12 12.08 19.16 14.98
C ARG A 12 10.83 19.36 14.12
N ALA A 13 9.66 19.23 14.74
CA ALA A 13 8.39 19.39 14.06
C ALA A 13 8.07 20.87 13.85
N MET A 14 7.53 21.20 12.71
CA MET A 14 7.00 22.53 12.40
C MET A 14 5.46 22.47 12.49
N LEU A 15 4.87 23.44 13.18
CA LEU A 15 3.41 23.56 13.22
C LEU A 15 2.88 23.82 11.80
N CYS A 16 2.11 22.89 11.29
CA CYS A 16 1.51 22.97 9.95
C CYS A 16 0.01 22.62 10.04
N PRO A 17 -0.88 23.58 10.32
CA PRO A 17 -2.32 23.34 10.33
C PRO A 17 -2.83 22.86 8.96
N PRO A 18 -3.97 22.15 8.87
CA PRO A 18 -4.52 21.61 7.62
C PRO A 18 -4.57 22.62 6.47
N LYS A 19 -5.06 23.83 6.74
CA LYS A 19 -5.11 24.92 5.74
C LYS A 19 -3.74 25.27 5.18
N LYS A 20 -2.73 25.37 6.04
CA LYS A 20 -1.35 25.67 5.64
C LYS A 20 -0.76 24.57 4.76
N LEU A 21 -1.04 23.30 5.07
CA LEU A 21 -0.58 22.18 4.25
C LEU A 21 -1.19 22.22 2.85
N VAL A 22 -2.49 22.50 2.74
CA VAL A 22 -3.18 22.65 1.44
C VAL A 22 -2.62 23.85 0.65
N GLU A 23 -2.33 24.98 1.30
CA GLU A 23 -1.68 26.14 0.66
C GLU A 23 -0.28 25.80 0.13
N LEU A 24 0.53 25.08 0.90
CA LEU A 24 1.85 24.60 0.48
C LEU A 24 1.75 23.64 -0.71
N THR A 25 0.78 22.71 -0.68
CA THR A 25 0.53 21.77 -1.78
C THR A 25 0.24 22.50 -3.09
N LYS A 26 -0.59 23.54 -3.04
CA LYS A 26 -0.88 24.40 -4.19
C LYS A 26 0.36 25.18 -4.64
N HIS A 27 1.10 25.74 -3.69
CA HIS A 27 2.31 26.53 -3.98
C HIS A 27 3.36 25.69 -4.74
N TYR A 28 3.53 24.42 -4.36
CA TYR A 28 4.45 23.50 -5.04
C TYR A 28 3.85 22.80 -6.27
N GLY A 29 2.60 23.09 -6.61
CA GLY A 29 1.93 22.48 -7.77
C GLY A 29 1.74 20.96 -7.64
N CYS A 30 1.64 20.43 -6.40
CA CYS A 30 1.45 18.99 -6.19
C CYS A 30 0.01 18.62 -6.52
N PRO A 31 -0.23 17.58 -7.35
CA PRO A 31 -1.58 17.15 -7.72
C PRO A 31 -2.28 16.35 -6.60
N SER A 32 -1.53 15.90 -5.60
CA SER A 32 -2.03 15.08 -4.50
C SER A 32 -1.25 15.27 -3.21
N LEU A 33 -1.89 14.93 -2.10
CA LEU A 33 -1.29 14.75 -0.78
C LEU A 33 -1.24 13.26 -0.44
N ALA A 34 -0.11 12.78 0.06
CA ALA A 34 0.03 11.44 0.60
C ALA A 34 0.24 11.52 2.12
N TYR A 35 -0.68 10.92 2.87
CA TYR A 35 -0.61 10.83 4.33
C TYR A 35 0.13 9.56 4.71
N THR A 36 1.33 9.73 5.27
CA THR A 36 2.25 8.64 5.61
C THR A 36 3.22 9.10 6.70
N TYR A 37 4.07 8.25 7.28
CA TYR A 37 5.10 8.57 8.28
C TYR A 37 4.64 9.53 9.42
N THR A 38 3.80 9.22 10.33
CA THR A 38 3.36 7.95 10.87
C THR A 38 2.08 7.43 10.21
N ASP A 39 1.34 6.52 10.90
CA ASP A 39 0.08 6.03 10.36
C ASP A 39 -0.99 7.14 10.43
N PRO A 40 -1.61 7.56 9.33
CA PRO A 40 -2.56 8.67 9.28
C PRO A 40 -3.83 8.47 10.14
N ILE A 41 -4.17 7.25 10.48
CA ILE A 41 -5.32 6.97 11.35
C ILE A 41 -5.03 7.22 12.84
N ILE A 42 -3.75 7.36 13.24
CA ILE A 42 -3.38 7.73 14.62
C ILE A 42 -3.60 9.22 14.88
N PHE A 43 -3.47 10.05 13.86
CA PHE A 43 -3.80 11.49 13.89
C PHE A 43 -5.00 11.79 12.99
N TYR A 44 -6.05 10.99 13.18
CA TYR A 44 -7.24 10.92 12.33
C TYR A 44 -7.87 12.29 12.06
N GLU A 45 -8.10 13.10 13.08
CA GLU A 45 -8.77 14.39 12.96
C GLU A 45 -7.99 15.32 12.02
N TYR A 46 -6.68 15.36 12.17
CA TYR A 46 -5.83 16.16 11.29
C TYR A 46 -5.87 15.65 9.85
N THR A 47 -5.83 14.32 9.66
CA THR A 47 -5.93 13.69 8.33
C THR A 47 -7.28 13.99 7.70
N TYR A 48 -8.37 13.84 8.45
CA TYR A 48 -9.75 14.08 8.00
C TYR A 48 -9.95 15.54 7.58
N ASP A 49 -9.59 16.50 8.44
CA ASP A 49 -9.72 17.93 8.17
C ASP A 49 -8.89 18.36 6.96
N THR A 50 -7.66 17.82 6.85
CA THR A 50 -6.78 18.11 5.72
C THR A 50 -7.34 17.52 4.43
N ALA A 51 -7.79 16.26 4.43
CA ALA A 51 -8.35 15.59 3.26
C ALA A 51 -9.59 16.32 2.72
N LYS A 52 -10.46 16.76 3.62
CA LYS A 52 -11.65 17.53 3.27
C LYS A 52 -11.29 18.88 2.61
N LEU A 53 -10.33 19.61 3.16
CA LEU A 53 -9.84 20.86 2.58
C LEU A 53 -9.14 20.65 1.24
N ALA A 54 -8.31 19.60 1.13
CA ALA A 54 -7.61 19.24 -0.09
C ALA A 54 -8.60 18.89 -1.22
N ARG A 55 -9.62 18.08 -0.93
CA ARG A 55 -10.71 17.75 -1.87
C ARG A 55 -11.42 19.02 -2.37
N SER A 56 -11.74 19.94 -1.47
CA SER A 56 -12.37 21.24 -1.82
C SER A 56 -11.47 22.11 -2.70
N ALA A 57 -10.17 21.86 -2.68
CA ALA A 57 -9.16 22.53 -3.47
C ALA A 57 -8.74 21.78 -4.75
N ASN A 58 -9.44 20.71 -5.14
CA ASN A 58 -9.14 19.80 -6.24
C ASN A 58 -7.76 19.12 -6.12
N ILE A 59 -7.31 18.86 -4.90
CA ILE A 59 -6.11 18.10 -4.59
C ILE A 59 -6.54 16.70 -4.18
N ARG A 60 -5.95 15.67 -4.79
CA ARG A 60 -6.25 14.27 -4.47
C ARG A 60 -5.60 13.86 -3.15
N ASN A 61 -6.22 12.90 -2.47
CA ASN A 61 -5.77 12.38 -1.19
C ASN A 61 -5.42 10.90 -1.30
N ALA A 62 -4.22 10.53 -0.87
CA ALA A 62 -3.76 9.15 -0.82
C ALA A 62 -3.32 8.78 0.60
N LEU A 63 -3.69 7.59 1.07
CA LEU A 63 -3.32 7.07 2.38
C LEU A 63 -2.29 5.96 2.27
N VAL A 64 -1.34 5.92 3.20
CA VAL A 64 -0.48 4.76 3.46
C VAL A 64 -0.67 4.40 4.92
N THR A 65 -1.35 3.27 5.21
CA THR A 65 -1.86 2.98 6.55
C THR A 65 -1.84 1.49 6.87
N ALA A 66 -1.81 1.16 8.17
CA ALA A 66 -2.03 -0.19 8.67
C ALA A 66 -3.53 -0.60 8.62
N GLY A 67 -4.44 0.33 8.38
CA GLY A 67 -5.87 0.05 8.27
C GLY A 67 -6.53 -0.45 9.57
N TYR A 68 -5.93 -0.21 10.73
CA TYR A 68 -6.47 -0.65 12.02
C TYR A 68 -7.37 0.44 12.62
N ILE A 69 -8.56 0.58 12.07
CA ILE A 69 -9.51 1.67 12.36
C ILE A 69 -10.93 1.11 12.51
N ASN A 70 -11.77 1.79 13.29
CA ASN A 70 -13.19 1.47 13.40
C ASN A 70 -13.95 1.84 12.12
N GLU A 71 -15.02 1.11 11.85
CA GLU A 71 -15.83 1.24 10.64
C GLU A 71 -16.33 2.66 10.39
N GLN A 72 -16.94 3.29 11.39
CA GLN A 72 -17.58 4.60 11.22
C GLN A 72 -16.58 5.72 10.84
N PRO A 73 -15.49 5.97 11.57
CA PRO A 73 -14.51 6.97 11.15
C PRO A 73 -13.83 6.60 9.82
N TRP A 74 -13.66 5.30 9.53
CA TRP A 74 -13.10 4.87 8.24
C TRP A 74 -13.99 5.26 7.07
N LYS A 75 -15.28 4.96 7.15
CA LYS A 75 -16.27 5.37 6.12
C LYS A 75 -16.29 6.88 5.90
N GLN A 76 -16.23 7.66 6.97
CA GLN A 76 -16.19 9.13 6.87
C GLN A 76 -14.93 9.63 6.17
N LEU A 77 -13.76 9.05 6.47
CA LEU A 77 -12.50 9.44 5.84
C LEU A 77 -12.48 9.06 4.35
N LEU A 78 -12.98 7.88 4.00
CA LEU A 78 -13.02 7.37 2.62
C LEU A 78 -13.81 8.29 1.67
N GLU A 79 -14.75 9.09 2.15
CA GLU A 79 -15.46 10.09 1.33
C GLU A 79 -14.51 11.12 0.69
N TYR A 80 -13.36 11.36 1.30
CA TYR A 80 -12.37 12.37 0.87
C TYR A 80 -11.10 11.77 0.29
N VAL A 81 -10.96 10.45 0.27
CA VAL A 81 -9.77 9.72 -0.19
C VAL A 81 -9.94 9.27 -1.64
N ASP A 82 -8.88 9.34 -2.43
CA ASP A 82 -8.85 8.91 -3.83
C ASP A 82 -8.09 7.59 -4.01
N ALA A 83 -7.11 7.34 -3.14
CA ALA A 83 -6.30 6.13 -3.17
C ALA A 83 -5.82 5.73 -1.77
N ALA A 84 -5.60 4.44 -1.57
CA ALA A 84 -4.95 3.93 -0.36
C ALA A 84 -4.04 2.75 -0.66
N ASN A 85 -2.89 2.72 0.01
CA ASN A 85 -2.08 1.53 0.18
C ASN A 85 -2.24 1.07 1.62
N ILE A 86 -2.82 -0.12 1.82
CA ILE A 86 -3.15 -0.65 3.15
C ILE A 86 -2.30 -1.87 3.44
N ASP A 87 -1.67 -1.89 4.60
CA ASP A 87 -0.83 -2.98 5.05
C ASP A 87 -1.64 -4.18 5.57
N LEU A 88 -1.73 -5.26 4.80
CA LEU A 88 -2.15 -6.57 5.30
C LEU A 88 -0.89 -7.33 5.78
N LYS A 89 -0.51 -7.11 7.04
CA LYS A 89 0.79 -7.55 7.59
C LYS A 89 0.93 -9.06 7.73
N GLY A 90 -0.17 -9.80 7.78
CA GLY A 90 -0.26 -11.26 7.84
C GLY A 90 -1.68 -11.73 7.63
N ILE A 91 -1.88 -13.04 7.53
CA ILE A 91 -3.21 -13.65 7.27
C ILE A 91 -3.73 -14.47 8.45
N THR A 92 -3.02 -14.49 9.56
CA THR A 92 -3.44 -15.21 10.76
C THR A 92 -3.65 -14.29 11.95
N ASP A 93 -4.64 -14.57 12.76
CA ASP A 93 -4.89 -13.80 14.00
C ASP A 93 -3.75 -13.99 15.02
N ASP A 94 -3.08 -15.15 15.03
CA ASP A 94 -1.90 -15.41 15.85
C ASP A 94 -0.76 -14.44 15.52
N PHE A 95 -0.47 -14.20 14.22
CA PHE A 95 0.53 -13.24 13.80
C PHE A 95 0.16 -11.82 14.27
N TYR A 96 -1.10 -11.42 14.06
CA TYR A 96 -1.56 -10.09 14.50
C TYR A 96 -1.46 -9.90 16.00
N ARG A 97 -1.88 -10.90 16.80
CA ARG A 97 -1.79 -10.81 18.26
C ARG A 97 -0.36 -10.74 18.78
N ARG A 98 0.53 -11.55 18.24
CA ARG A 98 1.91 -11.68 18.73
C ARG A 98 2.86 -10.63 18.20
N VAL A 99 2.67 -10.19 16.96
CA VAL A 99 3.59 -9.31 16.24
C VAL A 99 3.06 -7.89 16.14
N CYS A 100 1.78 -7.74 15.79
CA CYS A 100 1.16 -6.42 15.61
C CYS A 100 0.47 -5.90 16.88
N LEU A 101 0.29 -6.73 17.90
CA LEU A 101 -0.44 -6.42 19.15
C LEU A 101 -1.90 -6.00 18.91
N GLY A 102 -2.53 -6.59 17.88
CA GLY A 102 -3.89 -6.35 17.47
C GLY A 102 -4.56 -7.63 16.99
N THR A 103 -5.59 -7.49 16.16
CA THR A 103 -6.33 -8.61 15.56
C THR A 103 -6.44 -8.43 14.05
N LEU A 104 -6.61 -9.49 13.29
CA LEU A 104 -6.66 -9.47 11.83
C LEU A 104 -7.95 -8.83 11.29
N LYS A 105 -9.08 -9.16 11.91
CA LYS A 105 -10.42 -8.83 11.40
C LYS A 105 -10.63 -7.35 11.09
N PRO A 106 -10.28 -6.36 11.96
CA PRO A 106 -10.47 -4.95 11.68
C PRO A 106 -9.75 -4.49 10.40
N VAL A 107 -8.55 -5.02 10.13
CA VAL A 107 -7.78 -4.67 8.92
C VAL A 107 -8.45 -5.26 7.67
N GLN A 108 -8.95 -6.48 7.76
CA GLN A 108 -9.71 -7.10 6.66
C GLN A 108 -10.99 -6.32 6.36
N GLU A 109 -11.74 -5.91 7.38
CA GLU A 109 -12.94 -5.08 7.24
C GLU A 109 -12.60 -3.71 6.61
N ALA A 110 -11.52 -3.07 7.04
CA ALA A 110 -11.07 -1.81 6.48
C ALA A 110 -10.68 -1.92 4.99
N LEU A 111 -10.01 -3.01 4.61
CA LEU A 111 -9.66 -3.30 3.21
C LEU A 111 -10.91 -3.48 2.34
N VAL A 112 -11.90 -4.25 2.81
CA VAL A 112 -13.16 -4.48 2.10
C VAL A 112 -13.91 -3.16 1.92
N LEU A 113 -14.07 -2.36 2.97
CA LEU A 113 -14.72 -1.05 2.92
C LEU A 113 -14.01 -0.09 1.96
N ALA A 114 -12.66 -0.07 1.96
CA ALA A 114 -11.90 0.73 1.01
C ALA A 114 -12.15 0.30 -0.44
N ARG A 115 -12.22 -1.01 -0.70
CA ARG A 115 -12.56 -1.55 -2.02
C ARG A 115 -13.99 -1.17 -2.45
N GLU A 116 -14.95 -1.31 -1.56
CA GLU A 116 -16.36 -0.99 -1.81
C GLU A 116 -16.59 0.51 -2.03
N SER A 117 -15.78 1.39 -1.42
CA SER A 117 -15.86 2.84 -1.63
C SER A 117 -15.41 3.29 -3.02
N GLY A 118 -14.79 2.41 -3.81
CA GLY A 118 -14.36 2.67 -5.19
C GLY A 118 -13.06 3.46 -5.33
N ILE A 119 -12.30 3.67 -4.25
CA ILE A 119 -10.97 4.28 -4.31
C ILE A 119 -9.97 3.35 -5.00
N LEU A 120 -8.86 3.90 -5.50
CA LEU A 120 -7.73 3.09 -5.96
C LEU A 120 -7.08 2.42 -4.74
N LEU A 121 -7.23 1.09 -4.63
CA LEU A 121 -6.70 0.31 -3.51
C LEU A 121 -5.50 -0.52 -3.94
N GLU A 122 -4.43 -0.45 -3.15
CA GLU A 122 -3.29 -1.34 -3.20
C GLU A 122 -3.06 -1.98 -1.83
N VAL A 123 -2.50 -3.18 -1.80
CA VAL A 123 -2.22 -3.92 -0.55
C VAL A 123 -0.72 -4.16 -0.42
N THR A 124 -0.16 -3.90 0.76
CA THR A 124 1.23 -4.23 1.06
C THR A 124 1.33 -5.30 2.15
N ASN A 125 2.18 -6.29 1.90
CA ASN A 125 2.58 -7.29 2.89
C ASN A 125 4.09 -7.22 3.10
N LEU A 126 4.52 -6.88 4.32
CA LEU A 126 5.93 -6.96 4.73
C LEU A 126 6.24 -8.41 5.12
N ILE A 127 7.05 -9.10 4.32
CA ILE A 127 7.44 -10.49 4.62
C ILE A 127 8.58 -10.48 5.63
N ILE A 128 8.32 -11.08 6.81
CA ILE A 128 9.27 -11.20 7.91
C ILE A 128 9.67 -12.67 8.04
N PRO A 129 10.96 -13.01 7.84
CA PRO A 129 11.43 -14.38 7.93
C PRO A 129 11.00 -15.07 9.22
N THR A 130 10.54 -16.32 9.11
CA THR A 130 10.04 -17.19 10.20
C THR A 130 8.70 -16.82 10.82
N LEU A 131 8.17 -15.61 10.54
CA LEU A 131 6.92 -15.14 11.15
C LEU A 131 5.72 -15.24 10.20
N ASN A 132 5.86 -14.79 8.94
CA ASN A 132 4.79 -14.81 7.94
C ASN A 132 5.27 -15.18 6.52
N ASP A 133 6.42 -15.84 6.40
CA ASP A 133 7.06 -16.19 5.12
C ASP A 133 6.78 -17.61 4.63
N LYS A 134 5.88 -18.35 5.30
CA LYS A 134 5.50 -19.73 4.88
C LYS A 134 4.68 -19.70 3.60
N PRO A 135 4.97 -20.59 2.62
CA PRO A 135 4.23 -20.64 1.35
C PRO A 135 2.71 -20.76 1.53
N GLU A 136 2.26 -21.51 2.53
CA GLU A 136 0.83 -21.71 2.81
C GLU A 136 0.16 -20.41 3.26
N GLN A 137 0.82 -19.63 4.11
CA GLN A 137 0.30 -18.34 4.58
C GLN A 137 0.26 -17.31 3.45
N ILE A 138 1.28 -17.29 2.58
CA ILE A 138 1.32 -16.43 1.40
C ILE A 138 0.19 -16.78 0.43
N ARG A 139 -0.05 -18.09 0.22
CA ARG A 139 -1.14 -18.59 -0.62
C ARG A 139 -2.50 -18.18 -0.06
N GLU A 140 -2.70 -18.34 1.23
CA GLU A 140 -3.94 -17.94 1.91
C GLU A 140 -4.18 -16.43 1.80
N LEU A 141 -3.14 -15.61 2.01
CA LEU A 141 -3.19 -14.16 1.84
C LEU A 141 -3.58 -13.78 0.40
N ALA A 142 -2.94 -14.37 -0.60
CA ALA A 142 -3.23 -14.10 -2.00
C ALA A 142 -4.68 -14.50 -2.38
N ARG A 143 -5.15 -15.64 -1.88
CA ARG A 143 -6.55 -16.09 -2.06
C ARG A 143 -7.53 -15.11 -1.41
N TRP A 144 -7.23 -14.66 -0.20
CA TRP A 144 -8.08 -13.72 0.51
C TRP A 144 -8.17 -12.38 -0.24
N VAL A 145 -7.05 -11.83 -0.69
CA VAL A 145 -7.00 -10.59 -1.49
C VAL A 145 -7.84 -10.76 -2.76
N LYS A 146 -7.62 -11.84 -3.52
CA LYS A 146 -8.37 -12.10 -4.74
C LYS A 146 -9.87 -12.22 -4.51
N ALA A 147 -10.28 -12.95 -3.47
CA ALA A 147 -11.70 -13.23 -3.20
C ALA A 147 -12.47 -12.02 -2.67
N ASN A 148 -11.83 -11.17 -1.86
CA ASN A 148 -12.49 -10.06 -1.19
C ASN A 148 -12.25 -8.69 -1.84
N LEU A 149 -11.11 -8.51 -2.51
CA LEU A 149 -10.72 -7.23 -3.10
C LEU A 149 -10.66 -7.23 -4.63
N GLY A 150 -10.68 -8.42 -5.25
CA GLY A 150 -10.59 -8.59 -6.71
C GLY A 150 -9.18 -8.93 -7.17
N ARG A 151 -9.10 -9.67 -8.30
CA ARG A 151 -7.85 -10.12 -8.89
C ARG A 151 -6.95 -8.99 -9.38
N GLU A 152 -7.55 -7.85 -9.70
CA GLU A 152 -6.87 -6.65 -10.20
C GLU A 152 -6.25 -5.80 -9.09
N THR A 153 -6.55 -6.04 -7.81
CA THR A 153 -5.96 -5.29 -6.70
C THR A 153 -4.45 -5.56 -6.61
N PRO A 154 -3.60 -4.53 -6.75
CA PRO A 154 -2.16 -4.70 -6.64
C PRO A 154 -1.73 -5.20 -5.26
N LEU A 155 -0.91 -6.24 -5.25
CA LEU A 155 -0.30 -6.78 -4.02
C LEU A 155 1.22 -6.57 -4.07
N HIS A 156 1.75 -5.90 -3.05
CA HIS A 156 3.17 -5.62 -2.89
C HIS A 156 3.76 -6.48 -1.78
N PHE A 157 4.74 -7.32 -2.10
CA PHE A 157 5.57 -8.00 -1.11
C PHE A 157 6.83 -7.17 -0.83
N SER A 158 6.93 -6.64 0.38
CA SER A 158 8.02 -5.76 0.78
C SER A 158 9.07 -6.50 1.60
N ARG A 159 10.34 -6.18 1.32
CA ARG A 159 11.47 -6.72 2.06
C ARG A 159 11.53 -6.17 3.47
N PHE A 160 11.62 -7.07 4.47
CA PHE A 160 11.92 -6.70 5.85
C PHE A 160 13.42 -6.48 6.04
N PHE A 161 13.75 -5.45 6.81
CA PHE A 161 15.09 -5.19 7.34
C PHE A 161 15.06 -5.23 8.87
N PRO A 162 16.02 -5.94 9.52
CA PRO A 162 16.06 -6.09 10.97
C PRO A 162 16.30 -4.75 11.67
N ARG A 163 15.31 -4.33 12.48
CA ARG A 163 15.40 -3.09 13.29
C ARG A 163 14.68 -3.28 14.63
N TYR A 164 14.94 -2.37 15.56
CA TYR A 164 14.30 -2.31 16.88
C TYR A 164 14.31 -3.67 17.60
N LYS A 165 13.15 -4.19 18.00
CA LYS A 165 13.01 -5.47 18.72
C LYS A 165 13.22 -6.71 17.82
N MET A 166 13.33 -6.55 16.51
CA MET A 166 13.50 -7.65 15.54
C MET A 166 14.90 -7.72 14.93
N ARG A 167 15.92 -7.16 15.62
CA ARG A 167 17.33 -7.20 15.15
C ARG A 167 17.93 -8.60 15.09
N HIS A 168 17.33 -9.56 15.77
CA HIS A 168 17.74 -10.97 15.77
C HIS A 168 17.26 -11.75 14.54
N LEU A 169 16.34 -11.20 13.74
CA LEU A 169 15.87 -11.84 12.52
C LEU A 169 16.73 -11.43 11.31
N PRO A 170 16.93 -12.31 10.34
CA PRO A 170 17.61 -11.94 9.09
C PRO A 170 16.72 -11.05 8.22
N PRO A 171 17.29 -10.25 7.30
CA PRO A 171 16.49 -9.57 6.29
C PRO A 171 15.87 -10.59 5.32
N THR A 172 14.70 -10.26 4.77
CA THR A 172 14.04 -11.15 3.79
C THR A 172 14.90 -11.33 2.56
N SER A 173 15.08 -12.57 2.13
CA SER A 173 15.84 -12.88 0.92
C SER A 173 15.06 -12.56 -0.35
N LEU A 174 15.76 -12.23 -1.44
CA LEU A 174 15.10 -12.06 -2.74
C LEU A 174 14.37 -13.36 -3.16
N LYS A 175 14.97 -14.52 -2.89
CA LYS A 175 14.35 -15.82 -3.17
C LYS A 175 12.99 -15.99 -2.48
N THR A 176 12.86 -15.55 -1.24
CA THR A 176 11.58 -15.58 -0.50
C THR A 176 10.54 -14.66 -1.13
N LEU A 177 10.96 -13.46 -1.56
CA LEU A 177 10.08 -12.50 -2.23
C LEU A 177 9.64 -12.98 -3.62
N ASP A 178 10.56 -13.56 -4.40
CA ASP A 178 10.26 -14.15 -5.71
C ASP A 178 9.25 -15.31 -5.56
N MET A 179 9.48 -16.22 -4.60
CA MET A 179 8.53 -17.29 -4.25
C MET A 179 7.15 -16.73 -3.89
N ALA A 180 7.09 -15.70 -3.06
CA ALA A 180 5.83 -15.09 -2.66
C ALA A 180 5.08 -14.48 -3.86
N ARG A 181 5.82 -13.81 -4.75
CA ARG A 181 5.28 -13.24 -5.98
C ARG A 181 4.75 -14.33 -6.91
N GLU A 182 5.48 -15.40 -7.12
CA GLU A 182 5.06 -16.53 -7.95
C GLU A 182 3.78 -17.16 -7.41
N ILE A 183 3.73 -17.46 -6.10
CA ILE A 183 2.52 -18.01 -5.45
C ILE A 183 1.31 -17.10 -5.69
N ALA A 184 1.44 -15.80 -5.52
CA ALA A 184 0.32 -14.88 -5.67
C ALA A 184 -0.15 -14.75 -7.12
N ILE A 185 0.76 -14.82 -8.09
CA ILE A 185 0.44 -14.88 -9.54
C ILE A 185 -0.28 -16.20 -9.87
N ASP A 186 0.19 -17.33 -9.36
CA ASP A 186 -0.40 -18.65 -9.57
C ASP A 186 -1.81 -18.74 -8.96
N GLU A 187 -2.05 -18.07 -7.83
CA GLU A 187 -3.40 -17.93 -7.27
C GLU A 187 -4.30 -16.99 -8.09
N GLY A 188 -3.75 -16.31 -9.09
CA GLY A 188 -4.47 -15.56 -10.11
C GLY A 188 -4.63 -14.07 -9.84
N LEU A 189 -3.75 -13.47 -9.05
CA LEU A 189 -3.64 -12.00 -8.97
C LEU A 189 -2.96 -11.44 -10.22
N ASP A 190 -3.49 -10.34 -10.74
CA ASP A 190 -3.02 -9.71 -11.97
C ASP A 190 -1.76 -8.87 -11.77
N TYR A 191 -1.63 -8.22 -10.61
CA TYR A 191 -0.54 -7.28 -10.33
C TYR A 191 0.13 -7.62 -8.99
N VAL A 192 1.32 -8.20 -9.07
CA VAL A 192 2.11 -8.56 -7.88
C VAL A 192 3.51 -8.00 -8.00
N TYR A 193 3.88 -7.18 -7.02
CA TYR A 193 5.13 -6.45 -7.01
C TYR A 193 6.04 -6.85 -5.84
N ILE A 194 7.34 -6.57 -5.98
CA ILE A 194 8.35 -6.71 -4.94
C ILE A 194 8.89 -5.32 -4.61
N GLY A 195 8.93 -4.96 -3.33
CA GLY A 195 9.42 -3.69 -2.82
C GLY A 195 10.61 -3.80 -1.86
N ASN A 196 11.26 -2.68 -1.61
CA ASN A 196 12.43 -2.53 -0.74
C ASN A 196 13.68 -3.33 -1.15
N ILE A 197 13.76 -3.76 -2.41
CA ILE A 197 14.91 -4.42 -3.02
C ILE A 197 14.83 -4.27 -4.53
N LEU A 198 15.95 -4.15 -5.22
CA LEU A 198 15.95 -4.17 -6.67
C LEU A 198 15.62 -5.58 -7.18
N SER A 199 14.60 -5.69 -7.99
CA SER A 199 14.16 -6.95 -8.62
C SER A 199 13.86 -6.73 -10.10
N LYS A 200 14.53 -7.48 -10.99
CA LYS A 200 14.38 -7.30 -12.45
C LYS A 200 12.93 -7.50 -12.94
N ALA A 201 12.19 -8.41 -12.35
CA ALA A 201 10.81 -8.71 -12.75
C ALA A 201 9.77 -8.17 -11.78
N GLY A 202 10.09 -8.09 -10.48
CA GLY A 202 9.16 -7.74 -9.42
C GLY A 202 8.79 -6.27 -9.36
N GLU A 203 9.55 -5.37 -10.00
CA GLU A 203 9.25 -3.92 -10.04
C GLU A 203 8.36 -3.53 -11.23
N ASN A 204 8.27 -4.39 -12.24
CA ASN A 204 7.66 -4.09 -13.52
C ASN A 204 6.16 -4.40 -13.56
N THR A 205 5.42 -3.64 -14.39
CA THR A 205 4.01 -3.93 -14.68
C THR A 205 3.89 -4.67 -16.00
N TYR A 206 3.23 -5.82 -15.95
CA TYR A 206 2.93 -6.65 -17.11
C TYR A 206 1.43 -6.66 -17.40
N CYS A 207 1.06 -6.77 -18.67
CA CYS A 207 -0.33 -6.92 -19.06
C CYS A 207 -0.91 -8.23 -18.52
N PRO A 208 -2.01 -8.23 -17.76
CA PRO A 208 -2.61 -9.48 -17.29
C PRO A 208 -3.16 -10.36 -18.41
N GLY A 209 -3.52 -9.77 -19.55
CA GLY A 209 -4.03 -10.49 -20.72
C GLY A 209 -2.95 -11.15 -21.56
N CYS A 210 -1.99 -10.37 -22.07
CA CYS A 210 -0.98 -10.87 -23.04
C CYS A 210 0.44 -10.96 -22.48
N LYS A 211 0.65 -10.66 -21.19
CA LYS A 211 1.94 -10.71 -20.49
C LYS A 211 3.02 -9.75 -21.01
N ASN A 212 2.71 -8.87 -21.96
CA ASN A 212 3.66 -7.86 -22.44
C ASN A 212 4.08 -6.92 -21.31
N LEU A 213 5.36 -6.55 -21.30
CA LEU A 213 5.90 -5.53 -20.40
C LEU A 213 5.29 -4.17 -20.75
N LEU A 214 4.60 -3.56 -19.80
CA LEU A 214 3.92 -2.26 -19.96
C LEU A 214 4.67 -1.11 -19.32
N ILE A 215 5.10 -1.30 -18.06
CA ILE A 215 5.88 -0.29 -17.35
C ILE A 215 7.15 -0.95 -16.82
N GLU A 216 8.28 -0.46 -17.28
CA GLU A 216 9.60 -0.89 -16.83
C GLU A 216 10.12 0.08 -15.78
N ARG A 217 10.56 -0.48 -14.63
CA ARG A 217 11.06 0.30 -13.49
C ARG A 217 12.42 -0.20 -13.03
N LYS A 218 13.18 0.73 -12.45
CA LYS A 218 14.37 0.44 -11.66
C LYS A 218 14.32 1.31 -10.40
N GLY A 219 13.91 0.71 -9.29
CA GLY A 219 13.57 1.44 -8.08
C GLY A 219 12.44 2.46 -8.36
N TYR A 220 12.67 3.73 -8.07
CA TYR A 220 11.70 4.80 -8.31
C TYR A 220 11.73 5.37 -9.73
N THR A 221 12.67 4.95 -10.57
CA THR A 221 12.80 5.46 -11.94
C THR A 221 11.95 4.63 -12.90
N ILE A 222 11.06 5.30 -13.62
CA ILE A 222 10.33 4.71 -14.76
C ILE A 222 11.25 4.79 -15.98
N LEU A 223 11.73 3.64 -16.44
CA LEU A 223 12.58 3.53 -17.63
C LEU A 223 11.75 3.60 -18.90
N GLN A 224 10.56 2.97 -18.88
CA GLN A 224 9.63 2.97 -20.00
C GLN A 224 8.19 2.84 -19.53
N ASN A 225 7.29 3.61 -20.14
CA ASN A 225 5.84 3.44 -20.02
C ASN A 225 5.24 3.28 -21.43
N ARG A 226 4.67 2.11 -21.69
CA ARG A 226 4.08 1.75 -23.00
C ARG A 226 2.56 1.86 -23.03
N LEU A 227 1.93 2.23 -21.91
CA LEU A 227 0.49 2.36 -21.85
C LEU A 227 -0.02 3.41 -22.83
N LYS A 228 -1.16 3.14 -23.45
CA LYS A 228 -1.89 4.10 -24.28
C LYS A 228 -3.26 4.33 -23.69
N ARG A 229 -3.47 5.50 -23.09
CA ARG A 229 -4.74 5.87 -22.42
C ARG A 229 -5.19 4.80 -21.41
N GLY A 230 -4.27 4.30 -20.58
CA GLY A 230 -4.56 3.28 -19.57
C GLY A 230 -4.70 1.85 -20.11
N CYS A 231 -4.50 1.62 -21.40
CA CYS A 231 -4.66 0.30 -22.03
C CYS A 231 -3.33 -0.28 -22.52
N CYS A 232 -3.28 -1.61 -22.61
CA CYS A 232 -2.19 -2.35 -23.23
C CYS A 232 -2.19 -2.11 -24.75
N PRO A 233 -1.11 -1.62 -25.36
CA PRO A 233 -1.07 -1.32 -26.80
C PRO A 233 -1.11 -2.58 -27.70
N ALA A 234 -0.81 -3.76 -27.13
CA ALA A 234 -0.78 -5.01 -27.89
C ALA A 234 -2.12 -5.75 -27.94
N CYS A 235 -2.92 -5.72 -26.85
CA CYS A 235 -4.18 -6.46 -26.79
C CYS A 235 -5.40 -5.63 -26.40
N GLY A 236 -5.22 -4.32 -26.15
CA GLY A 236 -6.32 -3.41 -25.81
C GLY A 236 -6.83 -3.54 -24.36
N LYS A 237 -6.32 -4.49 -23.58
CA LYS A 237 -6.80 -4.68 -22.20
C LYS A 237 -6.56 -3.43 -21.37
N GLU A 238 -7.61 -2.98 -20.70
CA GLU A 238 -7.55 -1.92 -19.68
C GLU A 238 -6.70 -2.37 -18.49
N ILE A 239 -5.85 -1.48 -18.00
CA ILE A 239 -4.93 -1.74 -16.90
C ILE A 239 -5.42 -1.00 -15.67
N TYR A 240 -5.60 -1.73 -14.58
CA TYR A 240 -6.04 -1.18 -13.31
C TYR A 240 -5.08 -0.07 -12.84
N GLY A 241 -5.63 1.09 -12.51
CA GLY A 241 -4.87 2.26 -12.09
C GLY A 241 -5.55 3.57 -12.48
N VAL A 242 -4.94 4.69 -12.10
CA VAL A 242 -5.34 6.04 -12.54
C VAL A 242 -4.28 6.55 -13.53
N TRP A 243 -4.68 6.69 -14.77
CA TRP A 243 -3.78 7.08 -15.89
C TRP A 243 -4.17 8.46 -16.41
N GLN A 244 -3.18 9.34 -16.53
CA GLN A 244 -3.32 10.69 -17.10
C GLN A 244 -2.72 10.73 -18.50
#